data_1550efb7ff2862abfee2347ec6305612
#
_entry.id   1550efb7ff2862abfee2347ec6305612
#
_cell.length_a   1.000
_cell.length_b   1.000
_cell.length_c   1.000
_cell.angle_alpha   90.00
_cell.angle_beta   90.00
_cell.angle_gamma   90.00
#
_symmetry.space_group_name_H-M   'P 1'
#
loop_
_entity.id
_entity.type
_entity.pdbx_description
1 polymer ?
#
loop_
_entity_poly.entity_id
_entity_poly.type
_entity_poly.pdbx_seq_one_letter_code
_entity_poly.pdbx_strand_id
1 'polypeptide(L)'
;YYRDHEYRILHQSESDGTAYKTSRDTQNVLRGHPLTRGMFRDGGVEQWWVEGATDPRNASMYAKGILSNVTSARADECQNDDVEVPRNIQTPEAREKLRYRLGEQTHILVPGGRQLYIGTPHTHDSLYDEQEQLGADCLTIRMFEQAHRIELSKPGQYQLAFVPELVFSGIGKPARLLQEGRDYVMRGKTLVLKVAAGLVDCYAGCAWPERFDRAELLKRRRKTRTINEWDSQYQLHSKPIHDIRLNPDNMVAYDCEPVWKRANGEWVMLLGGARIVGASCRWDPSSGKLKSDVSAVAATFQDESGRRYLHRIKALTGKVVEFGDDAKTITGGQVSQLCDLIEELRLPRVTIETNGIGKFAPAVLKGALKQRGLRCGVAEEDATANKNKRILEALEPLLQSDDQLWAHVSVLDSEDGEEGKGLLPTQMRDWNPAVKEQPDDYLDAAAGSIGETPERITGAIAPPDDGIPSGPRADDWRPSSGVHQIELETGIV
;
A
#
# COMPACT_ATOMS: atom_id res chain seq x y z
N TYR A 1 -11.48 -22.83 32.70
CA TYR A 1 -11.05 -23.22 34.04
C TYR A 1 -12.10 -24.07 34.81
N TYR A 2 -13.38 -23.76 34.69
CA TYR A 2 -14.44 -24.52 35.37
C TYR A 2 -14.49 -26.01 34.99
N ARG A 3 -14.15 -26.33 33.73
CA ARG A 3 -14.12 -27.72 33.21
C ARG A 3 -12.76 -28.38 33.31
N ASP A 4 -11.68 -27.58 33.30
CA ASP A 4 -10.31 -28.03 33.32
C ASP A 4 -9.45 -27.02 34.08
N HIS A 5 -9.01 -27.43 35.28
CA HIS A 5 -8.18 -26.60 36.16
C HIS A 5 -6.73 -26.48 35.69
N GLU A 6 -6.28 -27.40 34.83
CA GLU A 6 -4.92 -27.42 34.27
C GLU A 6 -4.83 -26.58 32.98
N TYR A 7 -5.95 -26.05 32.48
CA TYR A 7 -5.99 -25.26 31.24
C TYR A 7 -5.22 -23.94 31.37
N ARG A 8 -4.27 -23.71 30.45
CA ARG A 8 -3.38 -22.56 30.46
C ARG A 8 -3.66 -21.67 29.28
N ILE A 9 -3.83 -20.39 29.54
CA ILE A 9 -4.11 -19.36 28.54
C ILE A 9 -2.95 -18.36 28.50
N LEU A 10 -2.32 -18.22 27.34
CA LEU A 10 -1.49 -17.06 27.02
C LEU A 10 -2.38 -16.00 26.38
N HIS A 11 -2.64 -14.91 27.09
CA HIS A 11 -3.39 -13.78 26.57
C HIS A 11 -2.44 -12.67 26.15
N GLN A 12 -2.52 -12.31 24.86
CA GLN A 12 -1.72 -11.23 24.28
C GLN A 12 -2.61 -10.12 23.72
N SER A 13 -2.20 -8.88 23.92
CA SER A 13 -2.84 -7.70 23.36
C SER A 13 -1.77 -6.74 22.80
N GLU A 14 -2.17 -5.59 22.29
CA GLU A 14 -1.26 -4.60 21.69
C GLU A 14 -0.14 -4.13 22.66
N SER A 15 -0.39 -4.18 23.98
CA SER A 15 0.56 -3.80 25.02
C SER A 15 0.35 -4.59 26.32
N ASP A 16 1.40 -4.64 27.17
CA ASP A 16 1.29 -5.24 28.51
C ASP A 16 0.17 -4.61 29.30
N GLY A 17 0.03 -3.27 29.24
CA GLY A 17 -0.99 -2.54 29.99
C GLY A 17 -2.42 -2.95 29.62
N THR A 18 -2.69 -3.21 28.35
CA THR A 18 -4.00 -3.67 27.86
C THR A 18 -4.23 -5.12 28.26
N ALA A 19 -3.25 -6.00 28.05
CA ALA A 19 -3.32 -7.40 28.46
C ALA A 19 -3.59 -7.54 29.97
N TYR A 20 -2.96 -6.73 30.81
CA TYR A 20 -3.18 -6.72 32.25
C TYR A 20 -4.57 -6.28 32.68
N LYS A 21 -5.22 -5.38 31.91
CA LYS A 21 -6.62 -4.99 32.18
C LYS A 21 -7.55 -6.18 31.95
N THR A 22 -7.43 -6.84 30.80
CA THR A 22 -8.22 -8.04 30.48
C THR A 22 -8.00 -9.15 31.51
N SER A 23 -6.74 -9.39 31.90
CA SER A 23 -6.41 -10.36 32.94
C SER A 23 -7.07 -10.04 34.27
N ARG A 24 -7.06 -8.77 34.70
CA ARG A 24 -7.72 -8.29 35.93
C ARG A 24 -9.22 -8.49 35.88
N ASP A 25 -9.83 -8.18 34.73
CA ASP A 25 -11.27 -8.35 34.56
C ASP A 25 -11.65 -9.83 34.59
N THR A 26 -10.83 -10.73 34.02
CA THR A 26 -10.99 -12.18 34.14
C THR A 26 -10.91 -12.63 35.60
N GLN A 27 -9.94 -12.16 36.38
CA GLN A 27 -9.88 -12.44 37.83
C GLN A 27 -11.13 -11.97 38.56
N ASN A 28 -11.66 -10.78 38.20
CA ASN A 28 -12.88 -10.26 38.82
C ASN A 28 -14.11 -11.14 38.50
N VAL A 29 -14.21 -11.61 37.27
CA VAL A 29 -15.25 -12.58 36.86
C VAL A 29 -15.13 -13.87 37.67
N LEU A 30 -13.93 -14.46 37.77
CA LEU A 30 -13.72 -15.68 38.54
C LEU A 30 -14.11 -15.52 40.02
N ARG A 31 -13.83 -14.36 40.63
CA ARG A 31 -14.19 -14.07 42.02
C ARG A 31 -15.69 -13.79 42.23
N GLY A 32 -16.35 -13.21 41.23
CA GLY A 32 -17.74 -12.75 41.35
C GLY A 32 -18.79 -13.75 40.84
N HIS A 33 -18.46 -14.56 39.86
CA HIS A 33 -19.43 -15.45 39.23
C HIS A 33 -19.74 -16.66 40.10
N PRO A 34 -21.03 -17.05 40.31
CA PRO A 34 -21.43 -18.14 41.21
C PRO A 34 -20.73 -19.49 40.96
N LEU A 35 -20.48 -19.84 39.71
CA LEU A 35 -19.85 -21.13 39.33
C LEU A 35 -18.33 -21.14 39.47
N THR A 36 -17.68 -19.97 39.56
CA THR A 36 -16.22 -19.87 39.59
C THR A 36 -15.67 -19.21 40.85
N ARG A 37 -16.56 -18.83 41.77
CA ARG A 37 -16.17 -18.26 43.06
C ARG A 37 -15.29 -19.24 43.82
N GLY A 38 -14.09 -18.77 44.22
CA GLY A 38 -13.10 -19.60 44.89
C GLY A 38 -12.11 -20.28 43.98
N MET A 39 -12.28 -20.17 42.64
CA MET A 39 -11.31 -20.77 41.70
C MET A 39 -10.03 -19.94 41.58
N PHE A 40 -10.02 -18.67 41.88
CA PHE A 40 -8.77 -17.88 41.88
C PHE A 40 -7.93 -18.26 43.10
N ARG A 41 -6.73 -18.79 42.86
CA ARG A 41 -5.80 -19.18 43.92
C ARG A 41 -4.88 -18.03 44.30
N ASP A 42 -3.96 -17.67 43.44
CA ASP A 42 -2.92 -16.69 43.71
C ASP A 42 -2.36 -16.06 42.41
N GLY A 43 -1.53 -15.04 42.57
CA GLY A 43 -0.80 -14.40 41.48
C GLY A 43 -1.16 -12.91 41.26
N GLY A 44 -0.38 -12.29 40.38
CA GLY A 44 -0.57 -10.89 39.96
C GLY A 44 -1.46 -10.79 38.72
N VAL A 45 -1.48 -9.61 38.10
CA VAL A 45 -2.22 -9.38 36.83
C VAL A 45 -1.51 -9.96 35.63
N GLU A 46 -0.21 -10.15 35.71
CA GLU A 46 0.59 -10.72 34.63
C GLU A 46 0.44 -12.24 34.59
N GLN A 47 0.55 -12.89 35.74
CA GLN A 47 0.45 -14.34 35.87
C GLN A 47 -0.35 -14.68 37.13
N TRP A 48 -1.26 -15.65 36.99
CA TRP A 48 -2.02 -16.17 38.11
C TRP A 48 -2.49 -17.61 37.88
N TRP A 49 -2.82 -18.27 38.95
CA TRP A 49 -3.22 -19.70 38.98
C TRP A 49 -4.64 -19.85 39.55
N VAL A 50 -5.35 -20.84 39.02
CA VAL A 50 -6.61 -21.30 39.62
C VAL A 50 -6.38 -22.40 40.64
N GLU A 51 -7.32 -22.60 41.53
CA GLU A 51 -7.35 -23.74 42.44
C GLU A 51 -7.37 -25.04 41.62
N GLY A 52 -6.53 -26.00 42.01
CA GLY A 52 -6.38 -27.29 41.34
C GLY A 52 -5.33 -27.30 40.22
N ALA A 53 -4.80 -26.17 39.79
CA ALA A 53 -3.69 -26.12 38.84
C ALA A 53 -2.40 -26.65 39.53
N THR A 54 -1.74 -27.64 38.93
CA THR A 54 -0.56 -28.31 39.49
C THR A 54 0.75 -27.79 38.88
N ASP A 55 0.76 -27.18 37.71
CA ASP A 55 1.95 -26.63 37.06
C ASP A 55 2.40 -25.31 37.74
N PRO A 56 3.52 -25.33 38.51
CA PRO A 56 4.01 -24.12 39.17
C PRO A 56 4.72 -23.16 38.21
N ARG A 57 5.13 -23.64 37.04
CA ARG A 57 5.91 -22.86 36.07
C ARG A 57 5.01 -22.13 35.08
N ASN A 58 3.98 -22.80 34.59
CA ASN A 58 3.08 -22.23 33.59
C ASN A 58 1.76 -21.87 34.26
N ALA A 59 1.48 -20.59 34.33
CA ALA A 59 0.27 -20.05 34.96
C ALA A 59 -1.00 -20.48 34.22
N SER A 60 -2.13 -20.51 34.93
CA SER A 60 -3.45 -20.68 34.31
C SER A 60 -3.74 -19.54 33.36
N MET A 61 -3.34 -18.31 33.71
CA MET A 61 -3.35 -17.15 32.82
C MET A 61 -1.99 -16.47 32.84
N TYR A 62 -1.43 -16.26 31.66
CA TYR A 62 -0.25 -15.43 31.43
C TYR A 62 -0.62 -14.30 30.46
N ALA A 63 -0.61 -13.06 30.91
CA ALA A 63 -1.01 -11.89 30.13
C ALA A 63 0.22 -11.05 29.75
N LYS A 64 0.40 -10.76 28.48
CA LYS A 64 1.52 -9.95 27.96
C LYS A 64 1.13 -9.16 26.70
N GLY A 65 1.87 -8.09 26.41
CA GLY A 65 1.84 -7.45 25.10
C GLY A 65 2.46 -8.33 24.02
N ILE A 66 1.97 -8.23 22.80
CA ILE A 66 2.41 -9.10 21.68
C ILE A 66 3.91 -8.94 21.35
N LEU A 67 4.49 -7.77 21.60
CA LEU A 67 5.91 -7.53 21.36
C LEU A 67 6.80 -7.91 22.53
N SER A 68 6.23 -8.35 23.66
CA SER A 68 6.95 -8.81 24.84
C SER A 68 7.45 -10.24 24.66
N ASN A 69 8.50 -10.63 25.42
CA ASN A 69 9.07 -11.97 25.35
C ASN A 69 8.23 -12.97 26.16
N VAL A 70 7.74 -14.03 25.50
CA VAL A 70 6.92 -15.10 26.09
C VAL A 70 7.45 -16.51 25.77
N THR A 71 8.66 -16.63 25.23
CA THR A 71 9.22 -17.87 24.66
C THR A 71 9.36 -19.04 25.65
N SER A 72 9.36 -18.79 26.96
CA SER A 72 9.45 -19.82 27.98
C SER A 72 8.10 -20.39 28.45
N ALA A 73 6.99 -19.83 27.99
CA ALA A 73 5.65 -20.29 28.37
C ALA A 73 5.23 -21.57 27.66
N ARG A 74 4.22 -22.26 28.23
CA ARG A 74 3.44 -23.32 27.59
C ARG A 74 1.96 -23.00 27.80
N ALA A 75 1.17 -23.12 26.75
CA ALA A 75 -0.26 -22.79 26.77
C ALA A 75 -1.07 -23.83 25.99
N ASP A 76 -2.30 -24.02 26.42
CA ASP A 76 -3.31 -24.80 25.72
C ASP A 76 -4.10 -23.90 24.74
N GLU A 77 -4.10 -22.59 25.02
CA GLU A 77 -4.70 -21.58 24.15
C GLU A 77 -3.88 -20.29 24.14
N CYS A 78 -3.64 -19.76 22.95
CA CYS A 78 -3.12 -18.39 22.76
C CYS A 78 -4.27 -17.48 22.30
N GLN A 79 -4.62 -16.50 23.12
CA GLN A 79 -5.64 -15.49 22.81
C GLN A 79 -4.96 -14.19 22.37
N ASN A 80 -5.27 -13.75 21.16
CA ASN A 80 -4.74 -12.52 20.56
C ASN A 80 -5.88 -11.49 20.44
N ASP A 81 -5.90 -10.54 21.34
CA ASP A 81 -6.96 -9.53 21.48
C ASP A 81 -6.44 -8.16 21.09
N ASP A 82 -6.96 -7.60 19.99
CA ASP A 82 -6.52 -6.33 19.39
C ASP A 82 -4.99 -6.22 19.29
N VAL A 83 -4.32 -7.28 18.80
CA VAL A 83 -2.86 -7.30 18.63
C VAL A 83 -2.40 -6.46 17.45
N GLU A 84 -3.26 -6.29 16.43
CA GLU A 84 -3.08 -5.35 15.32
C GLU A 84 -3.75 -4.02 15.67
N VAL A 85 -2.96 -2.97 15.81
CA VAL A 85 -3.46 -1.60 16.03
C VAL A 85 -2.68 -0.61 15.17
N PRO A 86 -3.26 0.56 14.83
CA PRO A 86 -2.59 1.55 13.97
C PRO A 86 -1.14 1.88 14.36
N ARG A 87 -0.82 1.79 15.64
CA ARG A 87 0.51 2.13 16.16
C ARG A 87 1.60 1.10 15.80
N ASN A 88 1.26 -0.18 15.68
CA ASN A 88 2.23 -1.27 15.49
C ASN A 88 2.25 -1.87 14.08
N ILE A 89 1.52 -1.24 13.11
CA ILE A 89 1.42 -1.72 11.73
C ILE A 89 1.72 -0.63 10.68
N GLN A 90 2.32 0.48 11.09
CA GLN A 90 2.53 1.64 10.22
C GLN A 90 3.48 1.36 9.06
N THR A 91 4.40 0.43 9.21
CA THR A 91 5.35 0.05 8.16
C THR A 91 5.29 -1.45 7.88
N PRO A 92 5.70 -1.91 6.69
CA PRO A 92 5.81 -3.35 6.37
C PRO A 92 6.62 -4.11 7.40
N GLU A 93 7.78 -3.57 7.85
CA GLU A 93 8.65 -4.23 8.83
C GLU A 93 7.97 -4.36 10.20
N ALA A 94 7.14 -3.38 10.57
CA ALA A 94 6.37 -3.47 11.82
C ALA A 94 5.32 -4.57 11.72
N ARG A 95 4.66 -4.75 10.58
CA ARG A 95 3.72 -5.84 10.31
C ARG A 95 4.41 -7.20 10.31
N GLU A 96 5.56 -7.33 9.64
CA GLU A 96 6.38 -8.55 9.65
C GLU A 96 6.85 -8.92 11.07
N LYS A 97 7.28 -7.96 11.85
CA LYS A 97 7.65 -8.18 13.25
C LYS A 97 6.46 -8.70 14.07
N LEU A 98 5.26 -8.19 13.83
CA LEU A 98 4.04 -8.66 14.47
C LEU A 98 3.74 -10.11 14.07
N ARG A 99 3.82 -10.45 12.77
CA ARG A 99 3.64 -11.82 12.24
C ARG A 99 4.67 -12.79 12.84
N TYR A 100 5.92 -12.37 12.88
CA TYR A 100 6.98 -13.18 13.49
C TYR A 100 6.65 -13.52 14.96
N ARG A 101 6.19 -12.55 15.74
CA ARG A 101 5.78 -12.77 17.14
C ARG A 101 4.58 -13.71 17.28
N LEU A 102 3.62 -13.63 16.38
CA LEU A 102 2.50 -14.55 16.33
C LEU A 102 2.94 -15.97 15.95
N GLY A 103 3.88 -16.09 15.02
CA GLY A 103 4.50 -17.37 14.64
C GLY A 103 5.19 -18.08 15.80
N GLU A 104 5.81 -17.34 16.74
CA GLU A 104 6.43 -17.92 17.95
C GLU A 104 5.42 -18.68 18.84
N GLN A 105 4.13 -18.32 18.80
CA GLN A 105 3.08 -18.99 19.57
C GLN A 105 2.91 -20.47 19.19
N THR A 106 3.23 -20.85 17.96
CA THR A 106 3.22 -22.26 17.52
C THR A 106 4.14 -23.14 18.39
N HIS A 107 5.23 -22.56 18.91
CA HIS A 107 6.19 -23.26 19.77
C HIS A 107 5.80 -23.20 21.25
N ILE A 108 4.89 -22.33 21.63
CA ILE A 108 4.34 -22.20 22.99
C ILE A 108 3.17 -23.15 23.19
N LEU A 109 2.35 -23.34 22.17
CA LEU A 109 1.20 -24.22 22.21
C LEU A 109 1.60 -25.68 22.45
N VAL A 110 0.85 -26.35 23.29
CA VAL A 110 0.93 -27.81 23.47
C VAL A 110 0.28 -28.51 22.27
N PRO A 111 0.59 -29.81 22.02
CA PRO A 111 -0.13 -30.56 20.98
C PRO A 111 -1.64 -30.52 21.19
N GLY A 112 -2.38 -30.12 20.14
CA GLY A 112 -3.82 -29.92 20.19
C GLY A 112 -4.27 -28.57 20.77
N GLY A 113 -3.34 -27.70 21.14
CA GLY A 113 -3.62 -26.32 21.54
C GLY A 113 -4.14 -25.48 20.37
N ARG A 114 -4.80 -24.36 20.68
CA ARG A 114 -5.44 -23.50 19.69
C ARG A 114 -5.04 -22.05 19.80
N GLN A 115 -5.17 -21.33 18.69
CA GLN A 115 -5.06 -19.86 18.64
C GLN A 115 -6.42 -19.24 18.43
N LEU A 116 -6.70 -18.17 19.16
CA LEU A 116 -7.89 -17.35 19.01
C LEU A 116 -7.45 -15.93 18.67
N TYR A 117 -8.01 -15.36 17.63
CA TYR A 117 -7.78 -13.98 17.21
C TYR A 117 -9.07 -13.19 17.34
N ILE A 118 -9.01 -12.04 18.02
CA ILE A 118 -10.12 -11.12 18.16
C ILE A 118 -9.59 -9.73 17.81
N GLY A 119 -10.23 -9.04 16.88
CA GLY A 119 -9.80 -7.70 16.54
C GLY A 119 -10.46 -7.14 15.29
N THR A 120 -9.97 -5.98 14.90
CA THR A 120 -10.45 -5.21 13.75
C THR A 120 -9.31 -5.06 12.74
N PRO A 121 -9.51 -5.39 11.45
CA PRO A 121 -8.50 -5.16 10.43
C PRO A 121 -8.29 -3.66 10.20
N HIS A 122 -7.04 -3.21 10.23
CA HIS A 122 -6.68 -1.80 10.13
C HIS A 122 -5.91 -1.45 8.85
N THR A 123 -5.46 -2.44 8.10
CA THR A 123 -4.64 -2.26 6.89
C THR A 123 -5.06 -3.25 5.82
N HIS A 124 -4.74 -2.95 4.55
CA HIS A 124 -4.94 -3.86 3.42
C HIS A 124 -4.12 -5.17 3.56
N ASP A 125 -3.06 -5.15 4.33
CA ASP A 125 -2.18 -6.28 4.66
C ASP A 125 -2.40 -6.65 6.13
N SER A 126 -3.67 -6.95 6.48
CA SER A 126 -4.06 -7.30 7.85
C SER A 126 -3.71 -8.74 8.20
N LEU A 127 -3.22 -8.95 9.41
CA LEU A 127 -2.98 -10.30 9.93
C LEU A 127 -4.26 -11.13 10.03
N TYR A 128 -5.43 -10.52 10.19
CA TYR A 128 -6.70 -11.24 10.28
C TYR A 128 -7.10 -11.84 8.94
N ASP A 129 -6.91 -11.10 7.84
CA ASP A 129 -7.13 -11.60 6.48
C ASP A 129 -6.17 -12.74 6.15
N GLU A 130 -4.90 -12.64 6.62
CA GLU A 130 -3.91 -13.70 6.48
C GLU A 130 -4.31 -14.98 7.23
N GLN A 131 -4.83 -14.88 8.46
CA GLN A 131 -5.28 -16.06 9.20
C GLN A 131 -6.48 -16.74 8.52
N GLU A 132 -7.38 -15.99 7.92
CA GLU A 132 -8.48 -16.52 7.10
C GLU A 132 -7.94 -17.29 5.89
N GLN A 133 -6.96 -16.75 5.17
CA GLN A 133 -6.30 -17.40 4.04
C GLN A 133 -5.56 -18.69 4.46
N LEU A 134 -5.02 -18.73 5.67
CA LEU A 134 -4.38 -19.92 6.24
C LEU A 134 -5.38 -20.98 6.73
N GLY A 135 -6.67 -20.72 6.60
CA GLY A 135 -7.74 -21.68 6.90
C GLY A 135 -8.30 -21.60 8.31
N ALA A 136 -8.16 -20.47 8.99
CA ALA A 136 -8.82 -20.25 10.28
C ALA A 136 -10.36 -20.17 10.10
N ASP A 137 -11.10 -20.70 11.08
CA ASP A 137 -12.55 -20.52 11.16
C ASP A 137 -12.85 -19.07 11.55
N CYS A 138 -13.47 -18.31 10.66
CA CYS A 138 -13.71 -16.88 10.84
C CYS A 138 -15.17 -16.56 11.12
N LEU A 139 -15.40 -15.72 12.14
CA LEU A 139 -16.69 -15.10 12.42
C LEU A 139 -16.56 -13.59 12.24
N THR A 140 -17.11 -13.06 11.16
CA THR A 140 -17.07 -11.62 10.85
C THR A 140 -18.44 -10.99 11.15
N ILE A 141 -18.48 -10.08 12.14
CA ILE A 141 -19.70 -9.36 12.53
C ILE A 141 -19.53 -7.89 12.16
N ARG A 142 -20.10 -7.49 11.03
CA ARG A 142 -20.13 -6.10 10.57
C ARG A 142 -21.25 -5.32 11.23
N MET A 143 -21.09 -4.00 11.34
CA MET A 143 -22.14 -3.12 11.84
C MET A 143 -23.40 -3.20 10.97
N PHE A 144 -23.23 -3.35 9.65
CA PHE A 144 -24.34 -3.50 8.70
C PHE A 144 -24.12 -4.73 7.83
N GLU A 145 -25.15 -5.53 7.66
CA GLU A 145 -25.14 -6.72 6.80
C GLU A 145 -24.96 -6.34 5.33
N GLN A 146 -25.56 -5.21 4.93
CA GLN A 146 -25.52 -4.71 3.56
C GLN A 146 -24.99 -3.27 3.55
N ALA A 147 -24.00 -3.03 2.70
CA ALA A 147 -23.40 -1.73 2.48
C ALA A 147 -23.17 -1.51 0.99
N HIS A 148 -23.50 -0.32 0.49
CA HIS A 148 -23.25 0.07 -0.89
C HIS A 148 -22.88 1.56 -0.95
N ARG A 149 -21.76 1.85 -1.58
CA ARG A 149 -21.28 3.22 -1.80
C ARG A 149 -21.55 3.61 -3.24
N ILE A 150 -22.17 4.77 -3.44
CA ILE A 150 -22.54 5.25 -4.76
C ILE A 150 -22.37 6.77 -4.85
N GLU A 151 -21.93 7.27 -5.99
CA GLU A 151 -21.88 8.70 -6.24
C GLU A 151 -23.21 9.21 -6.80
N LEU A 152 -23.81 10.15 -6.10
CA LEU A 152 -25.11 10.76 -6.40
C LEU A 152 -24.92 12.25 -6.69
N SER A 153 -24.16 12.57 -7.72
CA SER A 153 -23.79 13.95 -8.08
C SER A 153 -24.91 14.77 -8.67
N LYS A 154 -26.00 14.12 -9.16
CA LYS A 154 -27.15 14.78 -9.79
C LYS A 154 -28.47 14.17 -9.30
N PRO A 155 -29.58 14.94 -9.21
CA PRO A 155 -30.90 14.37 -9.05
C PRO A 155 -31.20 13.35 -10.16
N GLY A 156 -31.78 12.19 -9.82
CA GLY A 156 -31.99 11.13 -10.79
C GLY A 156 -32.42 9.81 -10.13
N GLN A 157 -32.50 8.77 -10.96
CA GLN A 157 -32.86 7.42 -10.52
C GLN A 157 -31.61 6.55 -10.51
N TYR A 158 -31.40 5.88 -9.39
CA TYR A 158 -30.23 5.03 -9.15
C TYR A 158 -30.69 3.65 -8.68
N GLN A 159 -30.26 2.61 -9.39
CA GLN A 159 -30.59 1.25 -9.03
C GLN A 159 -29.63 0.79 -7.92
N LEU A 160 -30.20 0.27 -6.82
CA LEU A 160 -29.44 -0.29 -5.70
C LEU A 160 -29.57 -1.81 -5.64
N ALA A 161 -28.61 -2.48 -5.01
CA ALA A 161 -28.67 -3.92 -4.79
C ALA A 161 -29.73 -4.30 -3.75
N PHE A 162 -30.01 -3.41 -2.79
CA PHE A 162 -30.95 -3.60 -1.67
C PHE A 162 -31.71 -2.30 -1.37
N VAL A 163 -32.71 -2.37 -0.50
CA VAL A 163 -33.44 -1.20 0.02
C VAL A 163 -32.71 -0.70 1.27
N PRO A 164 -32.12 0.49 1.25
CA PRO A 164 -31.38 1.00 2.39
C PRO A 164 -32.30 1.47 3.53
N GLU A 165 -31.90 1.17 4.76
CA GLU A 165 -32.50 1.71 5.99
C GLU A 165 -31.90 3.07 6.35
N LEU A 166 -30.60 3.26 5.99
CA LEU A 166 -29.82 4.45 6.25
C LEU A 166 -29.10 4.88 4.98
N VAL A 167 -29.14 6.17 4.70
CA VAL A 167 -28.47 6.79 3.56
C VAL A 167 -27.67 7.99 4.07
N PHE A 168 -26.36 7.87 4.14
CA PHE A 168 -25.46 8.93 4.61
C PHE A 168 -24.78 9.64 3.46
N SER A 169 -24.75 10.96 3.47
CA SER A 169 -23.90 11.78 2.61
C SER A 169 -22.78 12.43 3.40
N GLY A 170 -21.61 12.51 2.80
CA GLY A 170 -20.42 13.17 3.34
C GLY A 170 -19.71 12.40 4.44
N ILE A 171 -18.38 12.61 4.52
CA ILE A 171 -17.52 12.17 5.63
C ILE A 171 -16.47 13.26 5.81
N GLY A 172 -16.10 13.56 7.04
CA GLY A 172 -15.14 14.63 7.36
C GLY A 172 -15.67 16.06 7.17
N LYS A 173 -16.77 16.23 6.44
CA LYS A 173 -17.69 17.40 6.47
C LYS A 173 -18.87 16.97 7.32
N PRO A 174 -19.73 17.86 7.87
CA PRO A 174 -20.79 17.39 8.73
C PRO A 174 -21.63 16.33 7.99
N ALA A 175 -21.37 15.06 8.30
CA ALA A 175 -22.09 13.96 7.72
C ALA A 175 -23.59 14.15 7.94
N ARG A 176 -24.37 13.94 6.91
CA ARG A 176 -25.83 14.15 6.90
C ARG A 176 -26.53 12.84 6.63
N LEU A 177 -27.49 12.50 7.44
CA LEU A 177 -28.44 11.44 7.14
C LEU A 177 -29.52 12.00 6.19
N LEU A 178 -29.62 11.46 4.99
CA LEU A 178 -30.65 11.83 4.03
C LEU A 178 -32.01 11.26 4.49
N GLN A 179 -33.06 12.04 4.32
CA GLN A 179 -34.40 11.69 4.74
C GLN A 179 -35.25 11.24 3.56
N GLU A 180 -35.84 10.07 3.67
CA GLU A 180 -36.84 9.62 2.71
C GLU A 180 -38.05 10.56 2.71
N GLY A 181 -38.62 10.77 1.55
CA GLY A 181 -39.68 11.75 1.34
C GLY A 181 -39.16 13.17 1.05
N ARG A 182 -38.12 13.63 1.76
CA ARG A 182 -37.53 14.96 1.57
C ARG A 182 -36.39 14.95 0.54
N ASP A 183 -35.37 14.17 0.78
CA ASP A 183 -34.11 14.18 0.01
C ASP A 183 -34.12 13.13 -1.11
N TYR A 184 -34.79 12.01 -0.89
CA TYR A 184 -34.96 10.93 -1.86
C TYR A 184 -36.31 10.19 -1.63
N VAL A 185 -36.67 9.33 -2.57
CA VAL A 185 -37.83 8.40 -2.45
C VAL A 185 -37.38 7.03 -2.96
N MET A 186 -37.74 5.98 -2.25
CA MET A 186 -37.54 4.59 -2.70
C MET A 186 -38.71 4.10 -3.54
N ARG A 187 -38.43 3.47 -4.68
CA ARG A 187 -39.37 2.72 -5.52
C ARG A 187 -38.82 1.32 -5.74
N GLY A 188 -39.20 0.40 -4.85
CA GLY A 188 -38.52 -0.90 -4.76
C GLY A 188 -37.03 -0.69 -4.44
N LYS A 189 -36.12 -1.22 -5.26
CA LYS A 189 -34.67 -1.02 -5.13
C LYS A 189 -34.14 0.23 -5.87
N THR A 190 -35.00 1.05 -6.45
CA THR A 190 -34.59 2.28 -7.14
C THR A 190 -34.68 3.45 -6.19
N LEU A 191 -33.55 4.10 -5.92
CA LEU A 191 -33.45 5.36 -5.19
C LEU A 191 -33.68 6.51 -6.17
N VAL A 192 -34.74 7.27 -5.96
CA VAL A 192 -35.04 8.49 -6.74
C VAL A 192 -34.55 9.70 -5.94
N LEU A 193 -33.39 10.20 -6.31
CA LEU A 193 -32.74 11.34 -5.64
C LEU A 193 -33.37 12.65 -6.08
N LYS A 194 -33.73 13.49 -5.10
CA LYS A 194 -34.32 14.83 -5.35
C LYS A 194 -33.29 15.94 -5.30
N VAL A 195 -32.20 15.75 -4.56
CA VAL A 195 -31.13 16.75 -4.38
C VAL A 195 -29.78 16.07 -4.56
N ALA A 196 -28.83 16.76 -5.20
CA ALA A 196 -27.46 16.25 -5.30
C ALA A 196 -26.86 16.00 -3.92
N ALA A 197 -26.22 14.86 -3.73
CA ALA A 197 -25.71 14.42 -2.45
C ALA A 197 -24.21 14.04 -2.45
N GLY A 198 -23.57 14.00 -3.64
CA GLY A 198 -22.18 13.55 -3.79
C GLY A 198 -22.02 12.07 -3.48
N LEU A 199 -20.92 11.70 -2.85
CA LEU A 199 -20.68 10.33 -2.41
C LEU A 199 -21.60 9.97 -1.24
N VAL A 200 -22.35 8.88 -1.40
CA VAL A 200 -23.39 8.45 -0.47
C VAL A 200 -23.16 6.99 -0.10
N ASP A 201 -23.30 6.70 1.20
CA ASP A 201 -23.29 5.33 1.71
C ASP A 201 -24.70 4.89 2.09
N CYS A 202 -25.11 3.77 1.54
CA CYS A 202 -26.38 3.11 1.77
C CYS A 202 -26.15 1.87 2.64
N TYR A 203 -26.89 1.73 3.75
CA TYR A 203 -26.77 0.61 4.69
C TYR A 203 -28.12 -0.01 5.03
N ALA A 204 -28.12 -1.33 5.24
CA ALA A 204 -29.25 -2.07 5.80
C ALA A 204 -28.76 -3.20 6.72
N GLY A 205 -29.64 -3.66 7.64
CA GLY A 205 -29.34 -4.75 8.56
C GLY A 205 -28.32 -4.34 9.64
N CYS A 206 -28.66 -3.40 10.51
CA CYS A 206 -27.81 -3.05 11.65
C CYS A 206 -27.69 -4.23 12.62
N ALA A 207 -26.46 -4.66 12.94
CA ALA A 207 -26.20 -5.81 13.82
C ALA A 207 -26.66 -5.61 15.28
N TRP A 208 -26.73 -4.36 15.73
CA TRP A 208 -27.15 -4.05 17.11
C TRP A 208 -27.96 -2.77 17.17
N PRO A 209 -29.22 -2.77 16.65
CA PRO A 209 -30.03 -1.55 16.50
C PRO A 209 -30.46 -0.94 17.86
N GLU A 210 -30.57 -1.74 18.93
CA GLU A 210 -30.94 -1.27 20.27
C GLU A 210 -29.86 -0.35 20.87
N ARG A 211 -28.60 -0.58 20.52
CA ARG A 211 -27.46 0.23 20.99
C ARG A 211 -27.10 1.34 20.01
N PHE A 212 -27.26 1.07 18.71
CA PHE A 212 -26.84 1.95 17.63
C PHE A 212 -28.06 2.43 16.84
N ASP A 213 -28.83 3.32 17.47
CA ASP A 213 -29.92 3.99 16.78
C ASP A 213 -29.42 4.98 15.70
N ARG A 214 -30.34 5.51 14.91
CA ARG A 214 -30.00 6.44 13.82
C ARG A 214 -29.27 7.69 14.31
N ALA A 215 -29.58 8.19 15.49
CA ALA A 215 -28.96 9.39 16.05
C ALA A 215 -27.53 9.12 16.51
N GLU A 216 -27.28 8.01 17.19
CA GLU A 216 -25.95 7.59 17.62
C GLU A 216 -25.06 7.25 16.40
N LEU A 217 -25.58 6.56 15.39
CA LEU A 217 -24.87 6.27 14.14
C LEU A 217 -24.46 7.57 13.42
N LEU A 218 -25.37 8.54 13.30
CA LEU A 218 -25.06 9.84 12.71
C LEU A 218 -23.99 10.59 13.51
N LYS A 219 -24.08 10.55 14.84
CA LYS A 219 -23.09 11.17 15.72
C LYS A 219 -21.70 10.55 15.56
N ARG A 220 -21.61 9.21 15.46
CA ARG A 220 -20.35 8.49 15.22
C ARG A 220 -19.80 8.81 13.83
N ARG A 221 -20.66 8.78 12.81
CA ARG A 221 -20.30 9.12 11.44
C ARG A 221 -19.69 10.53 11.35
N ARG A 222 -20.25 11.51 12.05
CA ARG A 222 -19.73 12.90 12.09
C ARG A 222 -18.40 13.02 12.80
N LYS A 223 -18.09 12.13 13.75
CA LYS A 223 -16.82 12.10 14.48
C LYS A 223 -15.72 11.36 13.75
N THR A 224 -16.07 10.47 12.84
CA THR A 224 -15.12 9.73 12.04
C THR A 224 -14.42 10.67 11.06
N ARG A 225 -13.10 10.65 11.06
CA ARG A 225 -12.27 11.60 10.28
C ARG A 225 -12.25 11.24 8.81
N THR A 226 -12.15 9.94 8.48
CA THR A 226 -11.98 9.43 7.12
C THR A 226 -12.99 8.34 6.80
N ILE A 227 -13.17 8.08 5.49
CA ILE A 227 -13.96 6.95 4.99
C ILE A 227 -13.34 5.63 5.45
N ASN A 228 -12.03 5.52 5.37
CA ASN A 228 -11.29 4.31 5.71
C ASN A 228 -11.43 3.97 7.20
N GLU A 229 -11.37 4.97 8.08
CA GLU A 229 -11.64 4.78 9.51
C GLU A 229 -13.05 4.23 9.76
N TRP A 230 -14.07 4.74 9.06
CA TRP A 230 -15.43 4.20 9.17
C TRP A 230 -15.53 2.78 8.65
N ASP A 231 -15.00 2.53 7.45
CA ASP A 231 -15.06 1.22 6.80
C ASP A 231 -14.31 0.15 7.61
N SER A 232 -13.13 0.48 8.13
CA SER A 232 -12.35 -0.41 9.00
C SER A 232 -13.09 -0.73 10.30
N GLN A 233 -13.56 0.29 11.03
CA GLN A 233 -14.12 0.11 12.37
C GLN A 233 -15.55 -0.46 12.38
N TYR A 234 -16.35 -0.18 11.35
CA TYR A 234 -17.77 -0.55 11.34
C TYR A 234 -18.12 -1.58 10.29
N GLN A 235 -17.36 -1.67 9.19
CA GLN A 235 -17.60 -2.65 8.15
C GLN A 235 -16.51 -3.73 8.07
N LEU A 236 -15.48 -3.62 8.89
CA LEU A 236 -14.34 -4.55 8.95
C LEU A 236 -13.71 -4.78 7.59
N HIS A 237 -13.69 -3.73 6.76
CA HIS A 237 -12.97 -3.75 5.50
C HIS A 237 -11.51 -3.35 5.78
N SER A 238 -10.59 -4.25 5.49
CA SER A 238 -9.16 -3.99 5.52
C SER A 238 -8.83 -2.91 4.50
N LYS A 239 -8.56 -1.71 4.98
CA LYS A 239 -8.14 -0.57 4.15
C LYS A 239 -6.98 0.13 4.82
N PRO A 240 -6.17 0.86 4.07
CA PRO A 240 -5.08 1.65 4.66
C PRO A 240 -5.62 2.59 5.74
N ILE A 241 -4.89 2.72 6.84
CA ILE A 241 -5.25 3.50 8.03
C ILE A 241 -5.39 4.98 7.73
N HIS A 242 -4.68 5.45 6.73
CA HIS A 242 -4.71 6.82 6.22
C HIS A 242 -5.47 6.86 4.89
N ASP A 243 -6.15 7.97 4.59
CA ASP A 243 -6.50 8.27 3.21
C ASP A 243 -5.22 8.13 2.40
N ILE A 244 -5.21 7.18 1.46
CA ILE A 244 -4.03 6.97 0.61
C ILE A 244 -3.89 8.24 -0.20
N ARG A 245 -2.97 9.11 0.22
CA ARG A 245 -2.70 10.36 -0.52
C ARG A 245 -2.14 10.06 -1.90
N LEU A 246 -1.41 8.96 -2.01
CA LEU A 246 -0.77 8.49 -3.23
C LEU A 246 -1.39 7.15 -3.63
N ASN A 247 -2.67 7.16 -4.03
CA ASN A 247 -3.34 5.93 -4.44
C ASN A 247 -2.82 5.44 -5.80
N PRO A 248 -2.10 4.29 -5.87
CA PRO A 248 -1.62 3.75 -7.13
C PRO A 248 -2.74 3.33 -8.09
N ASP A 249 -3.95 3.03 -7.58
CA ASP A 249 -5.10 2.64 -8.39
C ASP A 249 -5.62 3.81 -9.26
N ASN A 250 -5.15 5.03 -9.00
CA ASN A 250 -5.43 6.21 -9.82
C ASN A 250 -4.44 6.36 -11.00
N MET A 251 -3.43 5.51 -11.12
CA MET A 251 -2.58 5.44 -12.31
C MET A 251 -3.25 4.62 -13.40
N VAL A 252 -3.14 5.07 -14.64
CA VAL A 252 -3.64 4.33 -15.80
C VAL A 252 -2.59 3.33 -16.26
N ALA A 253 -2.91 2.04 -16.27
CA ALA A 253 -2.00 1.00 -16.73
C ALA A 253 -1.84 1.03 -18.26
N TYR A 254 -0.62 0.74 -18.75
CA TYR A 254 -0.36 0.53 -20.17
C TYR A 254 0.72 -0.52 -20.38
N ASP A 255 0.67 -1.21 -21.53
CA ASP A 255 1.58 -2.30 -21.88
C ASP A 255 2.09 -2.12 -23.32
N CYS A 256 3.03 -1.18 -23.51
CA CYS A 256 3.70 -0.99 -24.78
C CYS A 256 5.06 -0.33 -24.61
N GLU A 257 5.98 -0.66 -25.53
CA GLU A 257 7.33 -0.11 -25.57
C GLU A 257 7.44 1.10 -26.51
N PRO A 258 8.38 2.03 -26.26
CA PRO A 258 8.60 3.18 -27.13
C PRO A 258 9.12 2.74 -28.50
N VAL A 259 8.52 3.27 -29.57
CA VAL A 259 8.89 2.97 -30.94
C VAL A 259 9.33 4.24 -31.65
N TRP A 260 10.46 4.18 -32.34
CA TRP A 260 10.93 5.28 -33.16
C TRP A 260 10.40 5.14 -34.60
N LYS A 261 9.82 6.23 -35.12
CA LYS A 261 9.35 6.31 -36.52
C LYS A 261 9.80 7.62 -37.18
N ARG A 262 9.88 7.62 -38.50
CA ARG A 262 10.06 8.85 -39.27
C ARG A 262 8.72 9.46 -39.63
N ALA A 263 8.50 10.71 -39.24
CA ALA A 263 7.36 11.51 -39.62
C ALA A 263 7.85 12.83 -40.20
N ASN A 264 7.42 13.15 -41.42
CA ASN A 264 7.86 14.37 -42.13
C ASN A 264 9.39 14.57 -42.22
N GLY A 265 10.13 13.47 -42.33
CA GLY A 265 11.60 13.50 -42.41
C GLY A 265 12.32 13.57 -41.09
N GLU A 266 11.62 13.76 -39.98
CA GLU A 266 12.16 13.79 -38.62
C GLU A 266 11.91 12.49 -37.86
N TRP A 267 12.82 12.14 -36.95
CA TRP A 267 12.61 11.05 -36.02
C TRP A 267 11.66 11.46 -34.89
N VAL A 268 10.64 10.67 -34.67
CA VAL A 268 9.68 10.83 -33.58
C VAL A 268 9.61 9.54 -32.75
N MET A 269 9.48 9.69 -31.44
CA MET A 269 9.21 8.58 -30.53
C MET A 269 7.70 8.48 -30.29
N LEU A 270 7.15 7.28 -30.38
CA LEU A 270 5.75 6.97 -30.11
C LEU A 270 5.65 5.95 -28.99
N LEU A 271 4.70 6.13 -28.10
CA LEU A 271 4.36 5.19 -27.04
C LEU A 271 2.86 4.90 -27.12
N GLY A 272 2.47 3.70 -27.57
CA GLY A 272 1.08 3.32 -27.75
C GLY A 272 0.27 4.29 -28.66
N GLY A 273 0.95 4.96 -29.60
CA GLY A 273 0.33 5.98 -30.47
C GLY A 273 0.43 7.44 -29.96
N ALA A 274 0.76 7.67 -28.70
CA ALA A 274 1.06 9.00 -28.18
C ALA A 274 2.46 9.45 -28.62
N ARG A 275 2.58 10.68 -29.14
CA ARG A 275 3.88 11.25 -29.49
C ARG A 275 4.58 11.76 -28.23
N ILE A 276 5.74 11.16 -27.96
CA ILE A 276 6.56 11.52 -26.82
C ILE A 276 7.47 12.68 -27.19
N VAL A 277 7.44 13.74 -26.39
CA VAL A 277 8.20 14.97 -26.64
C VAL A 277 9.30 15.21 -25.62
N GLY A 278 9.24 14.54 -24.46
CA GLY A 278 10.22 14.68 -23.40
C GLY A 278 10.39 13.43 -22.58
N ALA A 279 11.56 13.30 -21.95
CA ALA A 279 11.87 12.26 -20.98
C ALA A 279 12.65 12.82 -19.79
N SER A 280 12.44 12.23 -18.63
CA SER A 280 13.20 12.46 -17.40
C SER A 280 13.64 11.13 -16.82
N CYS A 281 14.81 11.12 -16.20
CA CYS A 281 15.32 9.94 -15.51
C CYS A 281 16.01 10.38 -14.22
N ARG A 282 15.61 9.78 -13.11
CA ARG A 282 16.19 10.04 -11.79
C ARG A 282 16.89 8.80 -11.27
N TRP A 283 18.12 8.95 -10.81
CA TRP A 283 18.86 7.91 -10.12
C TRP A 283 19.31 8.39 -8.75
N ASP A 284 18.94 7.63 -7.73
CA ASP A 284 19.40 7.77 -6.35
C ASP A 284 20.39 6.62 -6.04
N PRO A 285 21.72 6.91 -6.07
CA PRO A 285 22.73 5.87 -5.87
C PRO A 285 22.91 5.50 -4.40
N SER A 286 22.87 4.20 -4.11
CA SER A 286 23.19 3.65 -2.79
C SER A 286 24.50 2.84 -2.78
N SER A 287 24.99 2.52 -1.57
CA SER A 287 26.27 1.80 -1.40
C SER A 287 26.26 0.34 -1.84
N GLY A 288 25.08 -0.24 -2.11
CA GLY A 288 24.94 -1.65 -2.47
C GLY A 288 25.30 -2.64 -1.36
N LYS A 289 25.34 -2.22 -0.10
CA LYS A 289 25.57 -3.12 1.05
C LYS A 289 24.25 -3.78 1.47
N LEU A 290 24.28 -5.01 1.94
CA LEU A 290 23.16 -5.87 2.36
C LEU A 290 22.15 -5.27 3.37
N LYS A 291 22.37 -4.05 3.86
CA LYS A 291 21.46 -3.32 4.78
C LYS A 291 21.39 -1.83 4.48
N SER A 292 21.78 -1.42 3.27
CA SER A 292 21.66 -0.03 2.84
C SER A 292 20.37 0.17 2.05
N ASP A 293 19.95 1.42 1.91
CA ASP A 293 18.83 1.82 1.04
C ASP A 293 19.02 1.26 -0.37
N VAL A 294 17.93 1.02 -1.06
CA VAL A 294 17.95 0.52 -2.44
C VAL A 294 18.47 1.62 -3.37
N SER A 295 19.35 1.26 -4.30
CA SER A 295 19.71 2.18 -5.38
C SER A 295 18.62 2.14 -6.44
N ALA A 296 17.75 3.12 -6.45
CA ALA A 296 16.59 3.15 -7.34
C ALA A 296 16.80 4.09 -8.54
N VAL A 297 16.34 3.66 -9.71
CA VAL A 297 16.26 4.51 -10.91
C VAL A 297 14.85 4.48 -11.48
N ALA A 298 14.34 5.66 -11.85
CA ALA A 298 13.01 5.79 -12.49
C ALA A 298 13.15 6.59 -13.80
N ALA A 299 12.42 6.15 -14.84
CA ALA A 299 12.35 6.82 -16.13
C ALA A 299 10.89 7.14 -16.49
N THR A 300 10.63 8.39 -16.82
CA THR A 300 9.31 8.94 -17.13
C THR A 300 9.34 9.62 -18.49
N PHE A 301 8.32 9.36 -19.33
CA PHE A 301 8.09 10.06 -20.59
C PHE A 301 6.98 11.11 -20.44
N GLN A 302 6.96 12.06 -21.34
CA GLN A 302 5.89 13.06 -21.47
C GLN A 302 5.44 13.18 -22.91
N ASP A 303 4.12 13.17 -23.14
CA ASP A 303 3.52 13.42 -24.44
C ASP A 303 3.27 14.92 -24.72
N GLU A 304 2.75 15.21 -25.92
CA GLU A 304 2.40 16.59 -26.34
C GLU A 304 1.28 17.22 -25.50
N SER A 305 0.45 16.40 -24.83
CA SER A 305 -0.64 16.88 -23.97
C SER A 305 -0.18 17.15 -22.52
N GLY A 306 1.05 16.78 -22.18
CA GLY A 306 1.60 16.93 -20.85
C GLY A 306 1.41 15.73 -19.94
N ARG A 307 0.79 14.65 -20.41
CA ARG A 307 0.64 13.41 -19.63
C ARG A 307 1.98 12.81 -19.31
N ARG A 308 2.10 12.21 -18.12
CA ARG A 308 3.30 11.53 -17.63
C ARG A 308 3.13 10.03 -17.73
N TYR A 309 4.15 9.36 -18.27
CA TYR A 309 4.22 7.92 -18.45
C TYR A 309 5.41 7.38 -17.65
N LEU A 310 5.19 6.90 -16.44
CA LEU A 310 6.22 6.22 -15.66
C LEU A 310 6.48 4.86 -16.29
N HIS A 311 7.56 4.78 -17.08
CA HIS A 311 7.81 3.65 -17.97
C HIS A 311 8.66 2.56 -17.36
N ARG A 312 9.66 2.93 -16.58
CA ARG A 312 10.53 1.98 -15.88
C ARG A 312 10.87 2.47 -14.48
N ILE A 313 10.92 1.52 -13.58
CA ILE A 313 11.53 1.69 -12.27
C ILE A 313 12.32 0.43 -11.95
N LYS A 314 13.59 0.57 -11.56
CA LYS A 314 14.47 -0.58 -11.31
C LYS A 314 15.34 -0.34 -10.09
N ALA A 315 15.63 -1.40 -9.33
CA ALA A 315 16.73 -1.44 -8.39
C ALA A 315 18.03 -1.72 -9.15
N LEU A 316 19.05 -0.90 -8.91
CA LEU A 316 20.39 -1.16 -9.40
C LEU A 316 21.19 -1.86 -8.30
N THR A 317 21.77 -2.99 -8.62
CA THR A 317 22.41 -3.88 -7.64
C THR A 317 23.94 -3.87 -7.72
N GLY A 318 24.59 -4.31 -6.65
CA GLY A 318 26.03 -4.41 -6.58
C GLY A 318 26.73 -3.06 -6.27
N LYS A 319 28.04 -3.00 -6.52
CA LYS A 319 28.83 -1.79 -6.32
C LYS A 319 28.40 -0.70 -7.29
N VAL A 320 28.59 0.57 -6.92
CA VAL A 320 28.28 1.69 -7.82
C VAL A 320 29.00 1.55 -9.16
N VAL A 321 30.28 1.12 -9.14
CA VAL A 321 31.07 0.88 -10.34
C VAL A 321 31.98 -0.33 -10.14
N GLU A 322 32.19 -1.07 -11.21
CA GLU A 322 33.19 -2.14 -11.29
C GLU A 322 34.09 -1.88 -12.50
N PHE A 323 35.38 -1.97 -12.25
CA PHE A 323 36.43 -1.74 -13.26
C PHE A 323 36.99 -3.09 -13.73
N GLY A 324 37.39 -3.14 -14.99
CA GLY A 324 38.13 -4.26 -15.53
C GLY A 324 39.58 -4.29 -15.03
N ASP A 325 40.35 -5.24 -15.53
CA ASP A 325 41.76 -5.48 -15.13
C ASP A 325 42.68 -4.30 -15.41
N ASP A 326 42.30 -3.42 -16.34
CA ASP A 326 43.03 -2.18 -16.66
C ASP A 326 42.77 -1.03 -15.68
N ALA A 327 41.88 -1.22 -14.71
CA ALA A 327 41.39 -0.24 -13.73
C ALA A 327 40.88 1.08 -14.36
N LYS A 328 40.53 1.04 -15.66
CA LYS A 328 40.04 2.20 -16.42
C LYS A 328 38.73 1.90 -17.12
N THR A 329 38.55 0.69 -17.64
CA THR A 329 37.36 0.27 -18.34
C THR A 329 36.29 -0.11 -17.33
N ILE A 330 35.10 0.54 -17.41
CA ILE A 330 33.96 0.20 -16.59
C ILE A 330 33.29 -1.04 -17.20
N THR A 331 33.25 -2.11 -16.43
CA THR A 331 32.76 -3.43 -16.88
C THR A 331 31.48 -3.87 -16.17
N GLY A 332 31.12 -3.22 -15.04
CA GLY A 332 29.97 -3.66 -14.26
C GLY A 332 29.49 -2.62 -13.22
N GLY A 333 28.64 -3.07 -12.33
CA GLY A 333 28.06 -2.29 -11.26
C GLY A 333 26.80 -1.50 -11.67
N GLN A 334 26.30 -0.66 -10.77
CA GLN A 334 25.08 0.13 -10.97
C GLN A 334 25.19 1.06 -12.19
N VAL A 335 26.36 1.67 -12.40
CA VAL A 335 26.61 2.55 -13.55
C VAL A 335 26.47 1.79 -14.89
N SER A 336 26.93 0.54 -14.96
CA SER A 336 26.75 -0.28 -16.16
C SER A 336 25.27 -0.58 -16.43
N GLN A 337 24.54 -1.00 -15.41
CA GLN A 337 23.10 -1.25 -15.50
C GLN A 337 22.30 0.00 -15.89
N LEU A 338 22.73 1.17 -15.38
CA LEU A 338 22.12 2.44 -15.78
C LEU A 338 22.42 2.79 -17.24
N CYS A 339 23.64 2.51 -17.73
CA CYS A 339 23.96 2.70 -19.15
C CYS A 339 23.10 1.79 -20.04
N ASP A 340 22.83 0.55 -19.64
CA ASP A 340 21.94 -0.37 -20.35
C ASP A 340 20.52 0.22 -20.45
N LEU A 341 19.98 0.76 -19.36
CA LEU A 341 18.68 1.43 -19.35
C LEU A 341 18.66 2.69 -20.24
N ILE A 342 19.72 3.50 -20.19
CA ILE A 342 19.85 4.69 -21.04
C ILE A 342 19.85 4.30 -22.53
N GLU A 343 20.54 3.23 -22.88
CA GLU A 343 20.61 2.72 -24.25
C GLU A 343 19.27 2.13 -24.71
N GLU A 344 18.61 1.32 -23.84
CA GLU A 344 17.29 0.71 -24.07
C GLU A 344 16.25 1.79 -24.39
N LEU A 345 16.12 2.79 -23.50
CA LEU A 345 15.07 3.79 -23.56
C LEU A 345 15.47 5.06 -24.34
N ARG A 346 16.73 5.17 -24.81
CA ARG A 346 17.25 6.35 -25.50
C ARG A 346 17.02 7.65 -24.67
N LEU A 347 17.43 7.61 -23.41
CA LEU A 347 17.21 8.72 -22.48
C LEU A 347 18.11 9.91 -22.79
N PRO A 348 17.55 11.12 -22.92
CA PRO A 348 18.35 12.32 -23.25
C PRO A 348 19.17 12.82 -22.08
N ARG A 349 18.72 12.61 -20.85
CA ARG A 349 19.38 13.06 -19.61
C ARG A 349 19.03 12.15 -18.44
N VAL A 350 20.01 12.03 -17.51
CA VAL A 350 19.83 11.43 -16.19
C VAL A 350 20.20 12.46 -15.14
N THR A 351 19.34 12.65 -14.14
CA THR A 351 19.61 13.46 -12.95
C THR A 351 20.03 12.53 -11.82
N ILE A 352 21.15 12.83 -11.18
CA ILE A 352 21.70 12.03 -10.07
C ILE A 352 21.59 12.83 -8.79
N GLU A 353 21.07 12.17 -7.74
CA GLU A 353 21.10 12.73 -6.40
C GLU A 353 22.53 12.64 -5.82
N THR A 354 23.12 13.79 -5.45
CA THR A 354 24.53 13.87 -5.09
C THR A 354 24.81 13.83 -3.59
N ASN A 355 23.86 13.37 -2.79
CA ASN A 355 24.05 13.18 -1.36
C ASN A 355 24.97 12.00 -1.05
N GLY A 356 25.85 12.14 -0.08
CA GLY A 356 26.69 11.06 0.40
C GLY A 356 27.57 10.43 -0.70
N ILE A 357 27.26 9.16 -1.02
CA ILE A 357 27.94 8.34 -2.05
C ILE A 357 27.69 8.88 -3.47
N GLY A 358 26.58 9.56 -3.69
CA GLY A 358 26.23 10.14 -4.98
C GLY A 358 27.21 11.16 -5.53
N LYS A 359 28.10 11.74 -4.72
CA LYS A 359 29.03 12.80 -5.14
C LYS A 359 30.02 12.42 -6.26
N PHE A 360 30.43 11.17 -6.35
CA PHE A 360 31.34 10.70 -7.40
C PHE A 360 30.61 10.07 -8.59
N ALA A 361 29.36 9.68 -8.42
CA ALA A 361 28.58 8.98 -9.42
C ALA A 361 28.46 9.74 -10.77
N PRO A 362 28.23 11.06 -10.80
CA PRO A 362 28.14 11.81 -12.04
C PRO A 362 29.42 11.73 -12.91
N ALA A 363 30.58 11.82 -12.30
CA ALA A 363 31.86 11.75 -13.03
C ALA A 363 32.08 10.35 -13.62
N VAL A 364 31.75 9.31 -12.87
CA VAL A 364 31.88 7.92 -13.30
C VAL A 364 30.85 7.62 -14.43
N LEU A 365 29.61 8.08 -14.29
CA LEU A 365 28.61 7.90 -15.34
C LEU A 365 28.98 8.60 -16.63
N LYS A 366 29.48 9.86 -16.57
CA LYS A 366 30.00 10.58 -17.75
C LYS A 366 31.12 9.80 -18.45
N GLY A 367 31.99 9.15 -17.66
CA GLY A 367 33.04 8.25 -18.18
C GLY A 367 32.50 7.03 -18.91
N ALA A 368 31.51 6.34 -18.29
CA ALA A 368 30.86 5.17 -18.84
C ALA A 368 30.09 5.48 -20.14
N LEU A 369 29.34 6.56 -20.15
CA LEU A 369 28.59 7.03 -21.33
C LEU A 369 29.55 7.31 -22.51
N LYS A 370 30.68 7.98 -22.24
CA LYS A 370 31.69 8.21 -23.26
C LYS A 370 32.33 6.90 -23.77
N GLN A 371 32.61 5.96 -22.87
CA GLN A 371 33.17 4.65 -23.22
C GLN A 371 32.20 3.86 -24.13
N ARG A 372 30.91 3.94 -23.89
CA ARG A 372 29.86 3.26 -24.68
C ARG A 372 29.37 4.06 -25.89
N GLY A 373 29.83 5.29 -26.07
CA GLY A 373 29.37 6.15 -27.16
C GLY A 373 27.92 6.62 -27.02
N LEU A 374 27.37 6.58 -25.81
CA LEU A 374 25.98 6.97 -25.55
C LEU A 374 25.85 8.49 -25.39
N ARG A 375 24.82 9.06 -26.04
CA ARG A 375 24.50 10.50 -25.97
C ARG A 375 23.45 10.75 -24.90
N CYS A 376 23.88 10.92 -23.67
CA CYS A 376 22.99 11.24 -22.55
C CYS A 376 23.64 12.32 -21.69
N GLY A 377 22.88 13.35 -21.35
CA GLY A 377 23.29 14.38 -20.40
C GLY A 377 23.28 13.84 -18.97
N VAL A 378 24.16 14.38 -18.11
CA VAL A 378 24.19 14.05 -16.68
C VAL A 378 24.02 15.34 -15.90
N ALA A 379 22.91 15.46 -15.19
CA ALA A 379 22.62 16.53 -14.25
C ALA A 379 22.89 16.08 -12.82
N GLU A 380 23.20 17.03 -11.96
CA GLU A 380 23.52 16.82 -10.55
C GLU A 380 22.54 17.62 -9.72
N GLU A 381 21.94 17.00 -8.72
CA GLU A 381 21.00 17.66 -7.81
C GLU A 381 21.32 17.31 -6.36
N ASP A 382 21.53 18.35 -5.54
CA ASP A 382 21.65 18.20 -4.11
C ASP A 382 20.23 18.19 -3.49
N ALA A 383 19.84 17.08 -2.86
CA ALA A 383 18.56 16.98 -2.20
C ALA A 383 18.55 17.79 -0.88
N THR A 384 18.31 19.09 -0.99
CA THR A 384 18.16 20.01 0.15
C THR A 384 16.70 20.21 0.55
N ALA A 385 15.75 19.86 -0.32
CA ALA A 385 14.33 20.01 -0.06
C ALA A 385 13.77 18.86 0.81
N ASN A 386 12.72 19.17 1.57
CA ASN A 386 11.98 18.13 2.32
C ASN A 386 11.45 17.06 1.38
N LYS A 387 11.97 15.83 1.49
CA LYS A 387 11.63 14.65 0.69
C LYS A 387 10.12 14.46 0.58
N ASN A 388 9.40 14.49 1.71
CA ASN A 388 7.96 14.30 1.75
C ASN A 388 7.21 15.37 0.95
N LYS A 389 7.69 16.61 0.97
CA LYS A 389 7.12 17.70 0.19
C LYS A 389 7.32 17.46 -1.31
N ARG A 390 8.52 17.05 -1.73
CA ARG A 390 8.85 16.71 -3.13
C ARG A 390 7.96 15.60 -3.67
N ILE A 391 7.79 14.53 -2.90
CA ILE A 391 6.92 13.39 -3.25
C ILE A 391 5.46 13.84 -3.46
N LEU A 392 4.92 14.63 -2.53
CA LEU A 392 3.55 15.13 -2.64
C LEU A 392 3.35 16.08 -3.82
N GLU A 393 4.24 17.05 -4.00
CA GLU A 393 4.14 18.02 -5.08
C GLU A 393 4.25 17.39 -6.47
N ALA A 394 5.02 16.28 -6.60
CA ALA A 394 5.17 15.57 -7.87
C ALA A 394 3.98 14.66 -8.20
N LEU A 395 3.45 13.94 -7.22
CA LEU A 395 2.51 12.85 -7.47
C LEU A 395 1.05 13.22 -7.18
N GLU A 396 0.78 13.94 -6.08
CA GLU A 396 -0.60 14.20 -5.62
C GLU A 396 -1.46 14.92 -6.69
N PRO A 397 -0.99 15.96 -7.40
CA PRO A 397 -1.80 16.62 -8.43
C PRO A 397 -2.13 15.73 -9.62
N LEU A 398 -1.21 14.86 -10.01
CA LEU A 398 -1.39 13.95 -11.15
C LEU A 398 -2.33 12.78 -10.81
N LEU A 399 -2.26 12.28 -9.58
CA LEU A 399 -3.15 11.22 -9.09
C LEU A 399 -4.57 11.70 -8.78
N GLN A 400 -4.76 13.01 -8.55
CA GLN A 400 -6.08 13.61 -8.35
C GLN A 400 -6.76 14.01 -9.66
N SER A 401 -6.02 14.00 -10.77
CA SER A 401 -6.52 14.38 -12.09
C SER A 401 -6.66 13.13 -12.94
N ASP A 402 -7.84 12.91 -13.51
CA ASP A 402 -8.07 11.78 -14.39
C ASP A 402 -7.10 11.79 -15.58
N ASP A 403 -6.54 10.62 -15.90
CA ASP A 403 -5.76 10.39 -17.13
C ASP A 403 -4.45 11.20 -17.24
N GLN A 404 -3.84 11.65 -16.14
CA GLN A 404 -2.61 12.45 -16.17
C GLN A 404 -1.34 11.64 -15.86
N LEU A 405 -1.45 10.57 -15.07
CA LEU A 405 -0.33 9.70 -14.72
C LEU A 405 -0.60 8.27 -15.20
N TRP A 406 0.25 7.82 -16.12
CA TRP A 406 0.24 6.48 -16.67
C TRP A 406 1.42 5.69 -16.14
N ALA A 407 1.26 4.39 -15.87
CA ALA A 407 2.32 3.51 -15.42
C ALA A 407 2.37 2.25 -16.31
N HIS A 408 3.57 1.90 -16.73
CA HIS A 408 3.78 0.65 -17.47
C HIS A 408 3.49 -0.55 -16.57
N VAL A 409 2.96 -1.64 -17.12
CA VAL A 409 2.63 -2.87 -16.34
C VAL A 409 3.82 -3.38 -15.55
N SER A 410 5.05 -3.29 -16.07
CA SER A 410 6.26 -3.67 -15.32
C SER A 410 6.53 -2.84 -14.07
N VAL A 411 5.94 -1.66 -13.95
CA VAL A 411 6.02 -0.82 -12.75
C VAL A 411 4.96 -1.22 -11.73
N LEU A 412 3.79 -1.66 -12.22
CA LEU A 412 2.65 -2.04 -11.38
C LEU A 412 2.77 -3.47 -10.85
N ASP A 413 3.24 -4.40 -11.70
CA ASP A 413 3.26 -5.84 -11.45
C ASP A 413 4.68 -6.40 -11.24
N SER A 414 5.68 -5.52 -10.96
CA SER A 414 7.06 -5.99 -10.84
C SER A 414 7.20 -7.02 -9.72
N GLU A 415 7.48 -8.26 -10.10
CA GLU A 415 7.87 -9.36 -9.22
C GLU A 415 9.36 -9.24 -8.78
N ASP A 416 10.08 -8.23 -9.25
CA ASP A 416 11.51 -8.00 -9.00
C ASP A 416 11.77 -7.43 -7.60
N GLY A 417 11.30 -8.13 -6.58
CA GLY A 417 11.69 -7.92 -5.22
C GLY A 417 12.00 -9.26 -4.58
N GLU A 418 13.25 -9.52 -4.25
CA GLU A 418 13.53 -10.54 -3.26
C GLU A 418 12.62 -10.27 -2.05
N GLU A 419 11.67 -11.17 -1.78
CA GLU A 419 10.79 -11.17 -0.62
C GLU A 419 9.84 -9.98 -0.45
N GLY A 420 9.17 -9.50 -1.49
CA GLY A 420 8.07 -8.53 -1.37
C GLY A 420 8.48 -7.14 -0.91
N LYS A 421 9.77 -6.82 -0.90
CA LYS A 421 10.30 -5.51 -0.55
C LYS A 421 10.33 -4.61 -1.77
N GLY A 422 9.56 -3.53 -1.73
CA GLY A 422 9.86 -2.35 -2.50
C GLY A 422 9.16 -2.21 -3.84
N LEU A 423 8.02 -2.78 -4.08
CA LEU A 423 7.21 -2.43 -5.24
C LEU A 423 6.65 -1.02 -5.08
N LEU A 424 6.75 -0.17 -6.11
CA LEU A 424 6.24 1.20 -6.07
C LEU A 424 4.78 1.29 -5.59
N PRO A 425 3.82 0.49 -6.09
CA PRO A 425 2.45 0.51 -5.58
C PRO A 425 2.33 0.24 -4.09
N THR A 426 3.15 -0.68 -3.54
CA THR A 426 3.19 -0.96 -2.11
C THR A 426 3.73 0.22 -1.33
N GLN A 427 4.85 0.82 -1.77
CA GLN A 427 5.39 2.02 -1.13
C GLN A 427 4.41 3.19 -1.19
N MET A 428 3.69 3.39 -2.29
CA MET A 428 2.65 4.42 -2.42
C MET A 428 1.49 4.21 -1.43
N ARG A 429 1.01 2.97 -1.27
CA ARG A 429 -0.07 2.65 -0.33
C ARG A 429 0.35 2.80 1.13
N ASP A 430 1.58 2.42 1.44
CA ASP A 430 2.10 2.42 2.80
C ASP A 430 2.72 3.75 3.22
N TRP A 431 3.02 4.63 2.25
CA TRP A 431 3.73 5.86 2.53
C TRP A 431 2.95 6.81 3.45
N ASN A 432 3.63 7.25 4.51
CA ASN A 432 3.09 8.17 5.49
C ASN A 432 4.09 9.30 5.79
N PRO A 433 3.80 10.56 5.46
CA PRO A 433 4.72 11.68 5.67
C PRO A 433 5.07 11.95 7.14
N ALA A 434 4.32 11.37 8.10
CA ALA A 434 4.60 11.50 9.53
C ALA A 434 5.58 10.44 10.06
N VAL A 435 5.85 9.38 9.29
CA VAL A 435 6.77 8.31 9.66
C VAL A 435 8.16 8.62 9.11
N LYS A 436 9.16 8.50 9.99
CA LYS A 436 10.58 8.59 9.62
C LYS A 436 11.10 7.18 9.34
N GLU A 437 12.07 7.07 8.43
CA GLU A 437 12.75 5.80 8.12
C GLU A 437 11.76 4.71 7.65
N GLN A 438 11.03 5.01 6.58
CA GLN A 438 10.17 4.06 5.87
C GLN A 438 10.79 3.71 4.51
N PRO A 439 10.52 2.50 3.96
CA PRO A 439 10.93 2.15 2.60
C PRO A 439 10.23 3.05 1.59
N ASP A 440 10.97 3.94 0.93
CA ASP A 440 10.42 4.88 -0.04
C ASP A 440 11.38 5.18 -1.21
N ASP A 441 12.39 4.34 -1.41
CA ASP A 441 13.42 4.54 -2.44
C ASP A 441 12.83 4.59 -3.86
N TYR A 442 11.92 3.66 -4.18
CA TYR A 442 11.23 3.64 -5.46
C TYR A 442 10.27 4.82 -5.61
N LEU A 443 9.57 5.15 -4.54
CA LEU A 443 8.64 6.29 -4.52
C LEU A 443 9.39 7.62 -4.72
N ASP A 444 10.55 7.76 -4.11
CA ASP A 444 11.39 8.96 -4.24
C ASP A 444 12.00 9.08 -5.64
N ALA A 445 12.51 7.98 -6.20
CA ALA A 445 13.02 7.97 -7.58
C ALA A 445 11.88 8.28 -8.59
N ALA A 446 10.69 7.70 -8.40
CA ALA A 446 9.52 7.97 -9.24
C ALA A 446 9.09 9.45 -9.13
N ALA A 447 8.93 9.96 -7.91
CA ALA A 447 8.56 11.35 -7.67
C ALA A 447 9.59 12.33 -8.24
N GLY A 448 10.88 12.03 -8.10
CA GLY A 448 11.95 12.81 -8.70
C GLY A 448 11.86 12.85 -10.22
N SER A 449 11.70 11.69 -10.89
CA SER A 449 11.61 11.64 -12.35
C SER A 449 10.33 12.30 -12.89
N ILE A 450 9.20 12.17 -12.18
CA ILE A 450 7.91 12.76 -12.55
C ILE A 450 7.91 14.28 -12.34
N GLY A 451 8.48 14.74 -11.23
CA GLY A 451 8.54 16.18 -10.86
C GLY A 451 9.52 17.01 -11.66
N GLU A 452 10.52 16.38 -12.29
CA GLU A 452 11.48 17.08 -13.14
C GLU A 452 10.85 17.63 -14.41
N THR A 453 11.40 18.74 -14.92
CA THR A 453 11.11 19.21 -16.28
C THR A 453 11.73 18.23 -17.27
N PRO A 454 10.94 17.54 -18.11
CA PRO A 454 11.48 16.56 -19.03
C PRO A 454 12.42 17.20 -20.05
N GLU A 455 13.53 16.54 -20.32
CA GLU A 455 14.43 16.93 -21.40
C GLU A 455 13.82 16.58 -22.76
N ARG A 456 13.91 17.47 -23.71
CA ARG A 456 13.31 17.29 -25.04
C ARG A 456 13.95 16.12 -25.78
N ILE A 457 13.12 15.23 -26.28
CA ILE A 457 13.52 14.16 -27.17
C ILE A 457 13.80 14.70 -28.57
N THR A 458 14.99 14.44 -29.09
CA THR A 458 15.43 14.91 -30.40
C THR A 458 15.91 13.74 -31.25
N GLY A 459 15.95 13.90 -32.57
CA GLY A 459 16.49 12.89 -33.48
C GLY A 459 17.97 12.53 -33.25
N ALA A 460 18.69 13.32 -32.43
CA ALA A 460 20.09 13.04 -32.08
C ALA A 460 20.29 11.78 -31.23
N ILE A 461 19.25 11.34 -30.51
CA ILE A 461 19.26 10.11 -29.71
C ILE A 461 18.48 8.95 -30.37
N ALA A 462 17.91 9.18 -31.54
CA ALA A 462 17.22 8.14 -32.30
C ALA A 462 18.20 6.98 -32.69
N PRO A 463 17.69 5.76 -32.88
CA PRO A 463 18.52 4.66 -33.36
C PRO A 463 19.18 5.01 -34.70
N PRO A 464 20.36 4.41 -35.03
CA PRO A 464 20.97 4.55 -36.33
C PRO A 464 19.98 4.19 -37.45
N ASP A 465 20.13 4.82 -38.61
CA ASP A 465 19.26 4.56 -39.76
C ASP A 465 19.71 3.25 -40.40
N ASP A 466 19.12 2.14 -40.03
CA ASP A 466 19.44 0.79 -40.57
C ASP A 466 18.86 0.53 -41.97
N GLY A 467 18.44 1.59 -42.68
CA GLY A 467 17.85 1.47 -44.03
C GLY A 467 16.48 0.78 -44.06
N ILE A 468 15.80 0.69 -42.91
CA ILE A 468 14.42 0.15 -42.85
C ILE A 468 13.49 1.10 -43.60
N PRO A 469 12.70 0.61 -44.59
CA PRO A 469 11.79 1.46 -45.34
C PRO A 469 10.87 2.21 -44.41
N SER A 470 10.64 3.48 -44.69
CA SER A 470 9.63 4.30 -44.00
C SER A 470 8.34 3.51 -43.89
N GLY A 471 7.99 3.11 -42.68
CA GLY A 471 6.78 2.32 -42.40
C GLY A 471 5.50 3.01 -42.87
N PRO A 472 4.36 2.36 -42.74
CA PRO A 472 3.10 2.71 -43.37
C PRO A 472 2.66 4.17 -43.06
N ARG A 473 1.78 4.69 -43.92
CA ARG A 473 1.33 6.07 -43.99
C ARG A 473 0.80 6.61 -42.65
N ALA A 474 0.78 7.93 -42.47
CA ALA A 474 0.36 8.66 -41.29
C ALA A 474 -1.00 8.23 -40.66
N ASP A 475 -1.81 7.48 -41.39
CA ASP A 475 -3.10 6.96 -40.92
C ASP A 475 -2.99 5.69 -40.05
N ASP A 476 -1.84 5.00 -40.02
CA ASP A 476 -1.65 3.74 -39.28
C ASP A 476 -1.22 3.93 -37.80
N TRP A 477 -1.00 5.14 -37.36
CA TRP A 477 -0.58 5.43 -36.00
C TRP A 477 -1.73 5.71 -35.00
N ARG A 478 -2.98 5.56 -35.44
CA ARG A 478 -4.11 5.58 -34.52
C ARG A 478 -3.97 4.40 -33.55
N PRO A 479 -4.16 4.63 -32.23
CA PRO A 479 -4.15 3.52 -31.29
C PRO A 479 -5.14 2.49 -31.80
N SER A 480 -4.66 1.25 -32.02
CA SER A 480 -5.61 0.16 -32.16
C SER A 480 -6.45 0.16 -30.92
N SER A 481 -7.76 0.23 -31.04
CA SER A 481 -8.74 0.25 -29.96
C SER A 481 -8.63 -0.95 -29.01
N GLY A 482 -7.62 -1.81 -29.18
CA GLY A 482 -7.37 -3.01 -28.41
C GLY A 482 -6.76 -2.78 -27.03
N VAL A 483 -5.98 -1.70 -26.80
CA VAL A 483 -5.33 -1.48 -25.50
C VAL A 483 -6.35 -1.08 -24.43
N HIS A 484 -7.44 -0.41 -24.80
CA HIS A 484 -8.53 -0.08 -23.87
C HIS A 484 -9.60 -1.18 -23.73
N GLN A 485 -9.55 -2.24 -24.55
CA GLN A 485 -10.53 -3.34 -24.48
C GLN A 485 -10.11 -4.48 -23.54
N ILE A 486 -8.84 -4.59 -23.18
CA ILE A 486 -8.37 -5.69 -22.31
C ILE A 486 -8.82 -5.48 -20.87
N GLU A 487 -9.02 -4.23 -20.41
CA GLU A 487 -9.51 -3.96 -19.05
C GLU A 487 -11.00 -4.28 -18.81
N LEU A 488 -11.80 -4.40 -19.88
CA LEU A 488 -13.23 -4.66 -19.74
C LEU A 488 -13.58 -6.16 -19.68
N GLU A 489 -12.68 -7.06 -20.07
CA GLU A 489 -12.96 -8.50 -20.08
C GLU A 489 -12.40 -9.27 -18.88
N THR A 490 -11.49 -8.72 -18.09
CA THR A 490 -10.93 -9.38 -16.90
C THR A 490 -11.55 -8.95 -15.57
N GLY A 491 -12.53 -8.05 -15.60
CA GLY A 491 -13.22 -7.51 -14.42
C GLY A 491 -14.47 -8.28 -13.96
N ILE A 492 -14.65 -9.53 -14.39
CA ILE A 492 -15.77 -10.36 -13.93
C ILE A 492 -15.24 -11.77 -13.64
N VAL A 493 -14.84 -12.01 -12.44
CA VAL A 493 -15.22 -13.20 -11.65
C VAL A 493 -15.17 -12.83 -10.18
#